data_0f632444a41a57a87ae0326cc3676f28
#
_entry.id   0f632444a41a57a87ae0326cc3676f28
#
_cell.length_a   1.000
_cell.length_b   1.000
_cell.length_c   1.000
_cell.angle_alpha   90.00
_cell.angle_beta   90.00
_cell.angle_gamma   90.00
#
_symmetry.space_group_name_H-M   'P 1'
#
loop_
_entity.id
_entity.type
_entity.pdbx_description
1 polymer ?
#
loop_
_entity_poly.entity_id
_entity_poly.type
_entity_poly.pdbx_seq_one_letter_code
_entity_poly.pdbx_strand_id
1 'polypeptide(L)'
;MARGPVLACNLLIPVNRDSELSDGQPNSPATWSWLETALYERFGGWTRAPGLYEGFYRDPDTGQKVSDESREYTVAAPRGRLKLLRSFLIEACEVFSQKCIYLNVAGRVEFVEAKKHEPG
;
A
#
# COMPACT_ATOMS: atom_id res chain seq x y z
N MET A 1 -6.99 -15.58 26.42
CA MET A 1 -6.88 -16.53 25.28
C MET A 1 -5.76 -16.07 24.37
N ALA A 2 -4.80 -16.93 24.13
CA ALA A 2 -3.70 -16.62 23.24
C ALA A 2 -4.17 -16.59 21.79
N ARG A 3 -3.79 -15.56 21.06
CA ARG A 3 -4.02 -15.51 19.62
C ARG A 3 -3.00 -16.43 18.94
N GLY A 4 -3.38 -17.01 17.82
CA GLY A 4 -2.45 -17.75 16.99
C GLY A 4 -1.35 -16.85 16.43
N PRO A 5 -0.33 -17.45 15.78
CA PRO A 5 0.76 -16.67 15.20
C PRO A 5 0.25 -15.67 14.15
N VAL A 6 0.80 -14.46 14.18
CA VAL A 6 0.53 -13.43 13.19
C VAL A 6 1.83 -13.07 12.48
N LEU A 7 1.71 -12.60 11.26
CA LEU A 7 2.83 -12.17 10.46
C LEU A 7 2.88 -10.64 10.42
N ALA A 8 4.09 -10.09 10.51
CA ALA A 8 4.29 -8.66 10.33
C ALA A 8 4.21 -8.36 8.83
N CYS A 9 3.31 -7.45 8.46
CA CYS A 9 3.11 -7.03 7.09
C CYS A 9 3.40 -5.53 7.00
N ASN A 10 4.38 -5.16 6.18
CA ASN A 10 4.76 -3.76 5.99
C ASN A 10 4.27 -3.26 4.65
N LEU A 11 3.61 -2.12 4.65
CA LEU A 11 3.08 -1.46 3.46
C LEU A 11 3.82 -0.15 3.25
N LEU A 12 4.25 0.11 2.01
CA LEU A 12 4.76 1.43 1.64
C LEU A 12 3.80 2.03 0.64
N ILE A 13 3.17 3.15 1.02
CA ILE A 13 2.19 3.81 0.19
C ILE A 13 2.69 5.21 -0.15
N PRO A 14 2.88 5.51 -1.46
CA PRO A 14 3.36 6.81 -1.89
C PRO A 14 2.44 7.95 -1.45
N VAL A 15 3.06 9.06 -1.05
CA VAL A 15 2.33 10.24 -0.60
C VAL A 15 1.60 10.90 -1.76
N ASN A 16 2.22 10.92 -2.94
CA ASN A 16 1.65 11.58 -4.11
C ASN A 16 0.92 10.59 -4.99
N ARG A 17 -0.18 11.05 -5.57
CA ARG A 17 -0.86 10.32 -6.64
C ARG A 17 0.08 10.18 -7.83
N ASP A 18 0.02 9.05 -8.52
CA ASP A 18 0.82 8.81 -9.72
C ASP A 18 0.39 9.79 -10.83
N SER A 19 1.35 10.51 -11.42
CA SER A 19 1.06 11.54 -12.42
C SER A 19 0.52 10.97 -13.73
N GLU A 20 0.75 9.70 -14.01
CA GLU A 20 0.17 9.05 -15.20
C GLU A 20 -1.27 8.60 -14.96
N LEU A 21 -1.66 8.39 -13.72
CA LEU A 21 -3.02 7.97 -13.35
C LEU A 21 -3.87 9.15 -12.87
N SER A 22 -3.24 10.22 -12.40
CA SER A 22 -3.93 11.37 -11.82
C SER A 22 -3.07 12.62 -12.00
N ASP A 23 -2.98 13.47 -10.97
CA ASP A 23 -2.36 14.80 -11.06
C ASP A 23 -0.97 14.91 -10.42
N GLY A 24 -0.44 13.83 -9.85
CA GLY A 24 0.87 13.87 -9.19
C GLY A 24 0.91 14.62 -7.87
N GLN A 25 -0.24 15.09 -7.38
CA GLN A 25 -0.32 15.85 -6.15
C GLN A 25 -0.48 14.93 -4.93
N PRO A 26 -0.21 15.44 -3.71
CA PRO A 26 -0.37 14.63 -2.51
C PRO A 26 -1.80 14.15 -2.32
N ASN A 27 -1.94 12.92 -1.86
CA ASN A 27 -3.23 12.40 -1.43
C ASN A 27 -3.75 13.20 -0.23
N SER A 28 -5.06 13.39 -0.18
CA SER A 28 -5.70 14.21 0.84
C SER A 28 -5.69 13.53 2.21
N PRO A 29 -5.84 14.30 3.31
CA PRO A 29 -6.02 13.72 4.64
C PRO A 29 -7.18 12.71 4.70
N ALA A 30 -8.26 12.95 3.97
CA ALA A 30 -9.39 12.02 3.92
C ALA A 30 -9.00 10.67 3.34
N THR A 31 -8.12 10.63 2.34
CA THR A 31 -7.63 9.38 1.76
C THR A 31 -6.84 8.57 2.78
N TRP A 32 -5.98 9.23 3.55
CA TRP A 32 -5.22 8.55 4.61
C TRP A 32 -6.13 8.06 5.73
N SER A 33 -7.15 8.83 6.09
CA SER A 33 -8.14 8.41 7.10
C SER A 33 -8.90 7.18 6.63
N TRP A 34 -9.25 7.10 5.35
CA TRP A 34 -9.88 5.91 4.77
C TRP A 34 -9.01 4.67 4.97
N LEU A 35 -7.71 4.80 4.68
CA LEU A 35 -6.77 3.69 4.84
C LEU A 35 -6.69 3.22 6.29
N GLU A 36 -6.47 4.17 7.20
CA GLU A 36 -6.28 3.87 8.62
C GLU A 36 -7.53 3.26 9.24
N THR A 37 -8.70 3.78 8.90
CA THR A 37 -9.97 3.22 9.34
C THR A 37 -10.16 1.79 8.82
N ALA A 38 -9.90 1.57 7.54
CA ALA A 38 -10.07 0.25 6.94
C ALA A 38 -9.09 -0.78 7.50
N LEU A 39 -7.83 -0.39 7.72
CA LEU A 39 -6.84 -1.28 8.32
C LEU A 39 -7.25 -1.67 9.75
N TYR A 40 -7.73 -0.70 10.52
CA TYR A 40 -8.21 -0.98 11.88
C TYR A 40 -9.42 -1.93 11.86
N GLU A 41 -10.40 -1.67 11.03
CA GLU A 41 -11.61 -2.48 10.97
C GLU A 41 -11.35 -3.90 10.44
N ARG A 42 -10.49 -4.04 9.44
CA ARG A 42 -10.28 -5.33 8.76
C ARG A 42 -9.21 -6.19 9.41
N PHE A 43 -8.21 -5.57 10.03
CA PHE A 43 -7.05 -6.28 10.59
C PHE A 43 -6.83 -6.03 12.08
N GLY A 44 -7.63 -5.18 12.69
CA GLY A 44 -7.59 -4.93 14.13
C GLY A 44 -6.59 -3.90 14.59
N GLY A 45 -5.83 -3.30 13.69
CA GLY A 45 -4.89 -2.26 14.07
C GLY A 45 -3.84 -1.98 13.01
N TRP A 46 -3.09 -0.92 13.21
CA TRP A 46 -1.98 -0.53 12.36
C TRP A 46 -0.97 0.28 13.18
N THR A 47 0.27 0.26 12.73
CA THR A 47 1.31 1.14 13.27
C THR A 47 1.92 1.89 12.09
N ARG A 48 2.11 3.18 12.26
CA ARG A 48 2.75 4.00 11.22
C ARG A 48 4.13 4.42 11.71
N ALA A 49 5.15 4.21 10.87
CA ALA A 49 6.49 4.68 11.16
C ALA A 49 6.50 6.21 11.13
N PRO A 50 7.30 6.86 12.00
CA PRO A 50 7.44 8.31 11.96
C PRO A 50 8.19 8.73 10.68
N GLY A 51 7.77 9.86 10.09
CA GLY A 51 8.42 10.41 8.90
C GLY A 51 8.04 9.67 7.63
N LEU A 52 8.81 9.96 6.59
CA LEU A 52 8.59 9.41 5.25
C LEU A 52 9.81 8.63 4.80
N TYR A 53 9.56 7.56 4.03
CA TYR A 53 10.62 6.83 3.35
C TYR A 53 10.83 7.43 1.98
N GLU A 54 12.08 7.74 1.66
CA GLU A 54 12.47 8.22 0.34
C GLU A 54 12.94 7.04 -0.49
N GLY A 55 12.45 6.93 -1.71
CA GLY A 55 12.79 5.83 -2.59
C GLY A 55 12.94 6.26 -4.03
N PHE A 56 13.62 5.41 -4.80
CA PHE A 56 13.76 5.57 -6.24
C PHE A 56 13.45 4.24 -6.89
N TYR A 57 12.73 4.28 -7.99
CA TYR A 57 12.47 3.08 -8.76
C TYR A 57 12.47 3.40 -10.25
N ARG A 58 12.57 2.36 -11.06
CA ARG A 58 12.48 2.50 -12.50
C ARG A 58 11.05 2.22 -12.92
N ASP A 59 10.43 3.20 -13.58
CA ASP A 59 9.08 3.04 -14.11
C ASP A 59 9.08 1.92 -15.16
N PRO A 60 8.26 0.87 -14.99
CA PRO A 60 8.24 -0.26 -15.93
C PRO A 60 7.72 0.12 -17.31
N ASP A 61 6.94 1.18 -17.41
CA ASP A 61 6.35 1.60 -18.69
C ASP A 61 7.27 2.54 -19.47
N THR A 62 7.99 3.43 -18.79
CA THR A 62 8.81 4.46 -19.43
C THR A 62 10.31 4.23 -19.30
N GLY A 63 10.74 3.37 -18.37
CA GLY A 63 12.15 3.15 -18.06
C GLY A 63 12.80 4.30 -17.30
N GLN A 64 12.05 5.34 -16.98
CA GLN A 64 12.59 6.50 -16.28
C GLN A 64 12.75 6.27 -14.79
N LYS A 65 13.72 6.96 -14.20
CA LYS A 65 13.92 6.96 -12.75
C LYS A 65 12.87 7.85 -12.10
N VAL A 66 12.13 7.26 -11.16
CA VAL A 66 11.09 7.97 -10.42
C VAL A 66 11.48 8.03 -8.95
N SER A 67 11.41 9.22 -8.38
CA SER A 67 11.59 9.45 -6.95
C SER A 67 10.22 9.47 -6.29
N ASP A 68 10.08 8.79 -5.16
CA ASP A 68 8.85 8.91 -4.39
C ASP A 68 9.14 8.98 -2.89
N GLU A 69 8.18 9.53 -2.16
CA GLU A 69 8.15 9.51 -0.70
C GLU A 69 6.93 8.71 -0.29
N SER A 70 7.12 7.83 0.70
CA SER A 70 6.05 6.92 1.12
C SER A 70 5.88 6.92 2.63
N ARG A 71 4.66 6.68 3.07
CA ARG A 71 4.38 6.33 4.46
C ARG A 71 4.48 4.83 4.61
N GLU A 72 5.06 4.39 5.75
CA GLU A 72 5.09 2.97 6.09
C GLU A 72 4.05 2.66 7.15
N TYR A 73 3.27 1.62 6.89
CA TYR A 73 2.34 1.04 7.86
C TYR A 73 2.73 -0.40 8.12
N THR A 74 2.60 -0.82 9.38
CA THR A 74 2.76 -2.22 9.75
C THR A 74 1.43 -2.75 10.25
N VAL A 75 1.02 -3.89 9.72
CA VAL A 75 -0.20 -4.58 10.11
C VAL A 75 0.18 -6.00 10.51
N ALA A 76 -0.34 -6.46 11.64
CA ALA A 76 -0.18 -7.85 12.05
C ALA A 76 -1.37 -8.65 11.50
N ALA A 77 -1.09 -9.64 10.67
CA ALA A 77 -2.14 -10.44 10.06
C ALA A 77 -1.84 -11.93 10.19
N PRO A 78 -2.83 -12.73 10.58
CA PRO A 78 -2.67 -14.19 10.52
C PRO A 78 -2.57 -14.64 9.05
N ARG A 79 -1.89 -15.77 8.84
CA ARG A 79 -1.65 -16.29 7.49
C ARG A 79 -2.95 -16.41 6.68
N GLY A 80 -4.05 -16.80 7.31
CA GLY A 80 -5.34 -16.95 6.64
C GLY A 80 -5.97 -15.64 6.16
N ARG A 81 -5.41 -14.48 6.57
CA ARG A 81 -5.90 -13.17 6.15
C ARG A 81 -5.03 -12.48 5.10
N LEU A 82 -3.95 -13.12 4.66
CA LEU A 82 -3.06 -12.52 3.66
C LEU A 82 -3.75 -12.27 2.33
N LYS A 83 -4.62 -13.18 1.91
CA LYS A 83 -5.41 -13.00 0.69
C LYS A 83 -6.31 -11.78 0.78
N LEU A 84 -6.94 -11.59 1.95
CA LEU A 84 -7.77 -10.41 2.20
C LEU A 84 -6.93 -9.13 2.18
N LEU A 85 -5.73 -9.16 2.74
CA LEU A 85 -4.83 -8.01 2.72
C LEU A 85 -4.44 -7.65 1.28
N ARG A 86 -4.10 -8.62 0.45
CA ARG A 86 -3.77 -8.37 -0.96
C ARG A 86 -4.95 -7.78 -1.72
N SER A 87 -6.15 -8.32 -1.52
CA SER A 87 -7.37 -7.76 -2.14
C SER A 87 -7.61 -6.33 -1.70
N PHE A 88 -7.40 -6.04 -0.43
CA PHE A 88 -7.52 -4.69 0.09
C PHE A 88 -6.50 -3.73 -0.56
N LEU A 89 -5.26 -4.18 -0.76
CA LEU A 89 -4.24 -3.35 -1.38
C LEU A 89 -4.51 -3.08 -2.86
N ILE A 90 -5.16 -4.01 -3.56
CA ILE A 90 -5.63 -3.77 -4.93
C ILE A 90 -6.63 -2.61 -4.93
N GLU A 91 -7.58 -2.61 -4.00
CA GLU A 91 -8.53 -1.51 -3.81
C GLU A 91 -7.81 -0.21 -3.46
N ALA A 92 -6.83 -0.29 -2.55
CA ALA A 92 -6.05 0.87 -2.13
C ALA A 92 -5.25 1.50 -3.28
N CYS A 93 -4.79 0.71 -4.25
CA CYS A 93 -4.16 1.24 -5.44
C CYS A 93 -5.05 2.24 -6.16
N GLU A 94 -6.34 1.94 -6.28
CA GLU A 94 -7.29 2.86 -6.93
C GLU A 94 -7.53 4.11 -6.08
N VAL A 95 -7.72 3.93 -4.78
CA VAL A 95 -8.00 5.03 -3.86
C VAL A 95 -6.83 6.02 -3.82
N PHE A 96 -5.60 5.51 -3.87
CA PHE A 96 -4.38 6.32 -3.80
C PHE A 96 -3.82 6.68 -5.17
N SER A 97 -4.47 6.27 -6.25
CA SER A 97 -4.00 6.45 -7.63
C SER A 97 -2.57 5.95 -7.81
N GLN A 98 -2.38 4.66 -7.53
CA GLN A 98 -1.09 3.99 -7.64
C GLN A 98 -1.16 2.82 -8.61
N LYS A 99 -0.09 2.57 -9.34
CA LYS A 99 0.02 1.39 -10.21
C LYS A 99 0.24 0.13 -9.39
N CYS A 100 0.95 0.25 -8.28
CA CYS A 100 1.20 -0.85 -7.35
C CYS A 100 1.52 -0.32 -5.96
N ILE A 101 1.39 -1.19 -4.96
CA ILE A 101 1.76 -0.88 -3.58
C ILE A 101 2.71 -1.97 -3.10
N TYR A 102 3.83 -1.55 -2.49
CA TYR A 102 4.82 -2.44 -1.89
C TYR A 102 4.22 -3.13 -0.67
N LEU A 103 4.38 -4.45 -0.63
CA LEU A 103 3.97 -5.28 0.50
C LEU A 103 5.12 -6.21 0.89
N ASN A 104 5.51 -6.16 2.16
CA ASN A 104 6.48 -7.08 2.74
C ASN A 104 5.76 -7.94 3.76
N VAL A 105 5.68 -9.25 3.51
CA VAL A 105 5.08 -10.21 4.44
C VAL A 105 6.19 -11.06 5.04
N ALA A 106 6.53 -10.76 6.29
CA ALA A 106 7.54 -11.51 7.04
C ALA A 106 8.86 -11.71 6.25
N GLY A 107 9.32 -10.66 5.56
CA GLY A 107 10.56 -10.69 4.79
C GLY A 107 10.39 -11.00 3.31
N ARG A 108 9.20 -11.37 2.87
CA ARG A 108 8.91 -11.58 1.43
C ARG A 108 8.27 -10.34 0.85
N VAL A 109 8.92 -9.77 -0.14
CA VAL A 109 8.46 -8.54 -0.78
C VAL A 109 7.73 -8.86 -2.08
N GLU A 110 6.58 -8.21 -2.25
CA GLU A 110 5.84 -8.25 -3.51
C GLU A 110 5.25 -6.86 -3.79
N PHE A 111 4.97 -6.60 -5.06
CA PHE A 111 4.26 -5.39 -5.46
C PHE A 111 2.85 -5.80 -5.84
N VAL A 112 1.88 -5.34 -5.06
CA VAL A 112 0.46 -5.62 -5.34
C VAL A 112 0.01 -4.64 -6.40
N GLU A 113 -0.32 -5.15 -7.58
CA GLU A 113 -0.67 -4.32 -8.73
C GLU A 113 -2.14 -3.93 -8.70
N ALA A 114 -2.41 -2.71 -9.18
CA ALA A 114 -3.76 -2.24 -9.38
C ALA A 114 -4.51 -3.14 -10.36
N LYS A 115 -5.83 -3.22 -10.20
CA LYS A 115 -6.67 -3.96 -11.14
C LYS A 115 -6.53 -3.34 -12.53
N LYS A 116 -6.25 -4.19 -13.53
CA LYS A 116 -6.20 -3.73 -14.92
C LYS A 116 -7.62 -3.54 -15.43
N HIS A 117 -7.89 -2.34 -15.95
CA HIS A 117 -9.14 -2.07 -16.63
C HIS A 117 -8.94 -2.41 -18.11
N GLU A 118 -9.63 -3.43 -18.58
CA GLU A 118 -9.62 -3.72 -20.01
C GLU A 118 -10.41 -2.64 -20.74
N PRO A 119 -9.91 -2.19 -21.91
CA PRO A 119 -10.70 -1.27 -22.73
C PRO A 119 -11.98 -1.99 -23.15
N GLY A 120 -13.08 -1.49 -22.67
CA GLY A 120 -14.41 -2.04 -22.94
C GLY A 120 -14.99 -1.56 -24.24
#